data_8fdb8122285316d52ccf1fe9f31865aa
#
_entry.id   8fdb8122285316d52ccf1fe9f31865aa
#
_cell.length_a   1.000
_cell.length_b   1.000
_cell.length_c   1.000
_cell.angle_alpha   90.00
_cell.angle_beta   90.00
_cell.angle_gamma   90.00
#
_symmetry.space_group_name_H-M   'P 1'
#
loop_
_entity.id
_entity.type
_entity.pdbx_description
1 polymer ?
#
loop_
_entity_poly.entity_id
_entity_poly.type
_entity_poly.pdbx_seq_one_letter_code
_entity_poly.pdbx_strand_id
1 'polypeptide(L)'
;GWGANNTGSSSDPCSDIYRGESAFSEPEAQAVRNFILEHEFKNVLHYHSFWNVYIHAFGDGSYPEEPDLTTHREIGHEMAKHNGFFVGTGLDAIGYTVNGDAVDWTYGEQGLISYVPEVGSYSQGFWPSEDEVEQLCIDQFHPNKIFSFVAGSDIVVHSYEISEEFLLP
;
A
#
# COMPACT_ATOMS: atom_id res chain seq x y z
N GLY A 1 8.89 2.38 12.50
CA GLY A 1 8.99 0.96 12.85
C GLY A 1 8.03 0.53 13.95
N TRP A 2 7.99 -0.76 14.28
CA TRP A 2 7.09 -1.32 15.28
C TRP A 2 7.22 -0.60 16.64
N GLY A 3 6.08 -0.13 17.18
CA GLY A 3 6.00 0.53 18.48
C GLY A 3 6.67 1.90 18.56
N ALA A 4 7.17 2.44 17.46
CA ALA A 4 7.84 3.75 17.45
C ALA A 4 6.91 4.84 17.98
N ASN A 5 7.43 5.66 18.90
CA ASN A 5 6.72 6.79 19.53
C ASN A 5 5.37 6.44 20.18
N ASN A 6 5.01 5.17 20.26
CA ASN A 6 3.74 4.68 20.81
C ASN A 6 2.49 5.39 20.23
N THR A 7 2.54 5.73 18.94
CA THR A 7 1.46 6.40 18.19
C THR A 7 0.89 5.44 17.14
N GLY A 8 -0.43 5.53 16.86
CA GLY A 8 -1.09 4.74 15.81
C GLY A 8 -1.26 3.25 16.12
N SER A 9 -0.85 2.77 17.30
CA SER A 9 -1.10 1.41 17.80
C SER A 9 -1.06 1.38 19.33
N SER A 10 -1.48 0.27 19.94
CA SER A 10 -1.53 0.08 21.39
C SER A 10 -0.65 -1.08 21.86
N SER A 11 -0.06 -0.94 23.04
CA SER A 11 0.57 -2.04 23.78
C SER A 11 -0.39 -2.80 24.69
N ASP A 12 -1.65 -2.35 24.82
CA ASP A 12 -2.68 -3.01 25.61
C ASP A 12 -3.29 -4.18 24.83
N PRO A 13 -3.17 -5.44 25.31
CA PRO A 13 -3.72 -6.61 24.64
C PRO A 13 -5.26 -6.61 24.47
N CYS A 14 -5.96 -5.75 25.21
CA CYS A 14 -7.41 -5.59 25.10
C CYS A 14 -7.84 -4.49 24.12
N SER A 15 -6.90 -3.83 23.47
CA SER A 15 -7.17 -2.77 22.49
C SER A 15 -7.37 -3.34 21.10
N ASP A 16 -8.35 -2.83 20.35
CA ASP A 16 -8.60 -3.19 18.95
C ASP A 16 -7.42 -2.88 18.02
N ILE A 17 -6.52 -1.98 18.45
CA ILE A 17 -5.29 -1.64 17.73
C ILE A 17 -4.05 -2.20 18.44
N TYR A 18 -4.16 -3.34 19.11
CA TYR A 18 -3.03 -4.01 19.74
C TYR A 18 -2.01 -4.49 18.70
N ARG A 19 -0.74 -4.13 18.90
CA ARG A 19 0.36 -4.39 17.95
C ARG A 19 1.15 -5.68 18.18
N GLY A 20 0.71 -6.53 19.12
CA GLY A 20 1.48 -7.69 19.56
C GLY A 20 2.55 -7.34 20.61
N GLU A 21 3.25 -8.36 21.12
CA GLU A 21 4.28 -8.21 22.16
C GLU A 21 5.62 -7.69 21.60
N SER A 22 5.89 -7.97 20.33
CA SER A 22 7.09 -7.54 19.61
C SER A 22 6.83 -7.48 18.10
N ALA A 23 7.77 -6.91 17.35
CA ALA A 23 7.72 -6.98 15.89
C ALA A 23 7.60 -8.43 15.42
N PHE A 24 6.62 -8.71 14.57
CA PHE A 24 6.32 -10.06 14.08
C PHE A 24 6.04 -11.11 15.17
N SER A 25 5.42 -10.71 16.29
CA SER A 25 4.98 -11.66 17.31
C SER A 25 3.84 -12.57 16.83
N GLU A 26 2.97 -12.04 15.96
CA GLU A 26 1.77 -12.75 15.52
C GLU A 26 2.08 -13.74 14.38
N PRO A 27 1.52 -14.97 14.44
CA PRO A 27 1.82 -16.02 13.47
C PRO A 27 1.51 -15.64 12.01
N GLU A 28 0.42 -14.93 11.77
CA GLU A 28 0.03 -14.43 10.45
C GLU A 28 1.03 -13.40 9.92
N ALA A 29 1.52 -12.49 10.77
CA ALA A 29 2.55 -11.54 10.39
C ALA A 29 3.88 -12.24 10.06
N GLN A 30 4.23 -13.29 10.82
CA GLN A 30 5.39 -14.14 10.54
C GLN A 30 5.26 -14.88 9.21
N ALA A 31 4.07 -15.41 8.91
CA ALA A 31 3.82 -16.13 7.66
C ALA A 31 4.04 -15.23 6.45
N VAL A 32 3.47 -14.02 6.45
CA VAL A 32 3.64 -13.04 5.37
C VAL A 32 5.09 -12.60 5.26
N ARG A 33 5.73 -12.25 6.39
CA ARG A 33 7.16 -11.89 6.41
C ARG A 33 8.02 -12.98 5.78
N ASN A 34 7.86 -14.23 6.22
CA ASN A 34 8.67 -15.35 5.76
C ASN A 34 8.44 -15.60 4.27
N PHE A 35 7.20 -15.51 3.80
CA PHE A 35 6.86 -15.61 2.40
C PHE A 35 7.56 -14.53 1.56
N ILE A 36 7.58 -13.29 2.02
CA ILE A 36 8.28 -12.19 1.33
C ILE A 36 9.80 -12.45 1.28
N LEU A 37 10.39 -12.92 2.41
CA LEU A 37 11.82 -13.19 2.48
C LEU A 37 12.28 -14.42 1.68
N GLU A 38 11.40 -15.38 1.45
CA GLU A 38 11.68 -16.59 0.67
C GLU A 38 11.59 -16.39 -0.84
N HIS A 39 11.08 -15.24 -1.31
CA HIS A 39 10.84 -14.95 -2.72
C HIS A 39 11.48 -13.63 -3.14
N GLU A 40 11.85 -13.55 -4.42
CA GLU A 40 12.46 -12.35 -5.02
C GLU A 40 11.39 -11.40 -5.57
N PHE A 41 10.48 -10.95 -4.70
CA PHE A 41 9.50 -9.92 -5.09
C PHE A 41 10.20 -8.63 -5.49
N LYS A 42 9.56 -7.85 -6.35
CA LYS A 42 10.01 -6.51 -6.76
C LYS A 42 9.13 -5.42 -6.17
N ASN A 43 7.86 -5.74 -5.94
CA ASN A 43 6.88 -4.83 -5.38
C ASN A 43 5.77 -5.60 -4.65
N VAL A 44 5.01 -4.91 -3.79
CA VAL A 44 3.97 -5.53 -2.95
C VAL A 44 2.77 -4.59 -2.81
N LEU A 45 1.54 -5.13 -2.95
CA LEU A 45 0.31 -4.45 -2.57
C LEU A 45 -0.29 -5.13 -1.32
N HIS A 46 -0.48 -4.35 -0.27
CA HIS A 46 -1.15 -4.75 0.97
C HIS A 46 -2.60 -4.25 0.95
N TYR A 47 -3.51 -5.00 0.34
CA TYR A 47 -4.91 -4.59 0.20
C TYR A 47 -5.61 -4.43 1.54
N HIS A 48 -6.32 -3.33 1.68
CA HIS A 48 -7.08 -2.93 2.85
C HIS A 48 -8.40 -2.26 2.45
N SER A 49 -9.17 -1.81 3.40
CA SER A 49 -10.36 -0.98 3.25
C SER A 49 -10.46 -0.05 4.46
N PHE A 50 -10.98 1.13 4.28
CA PHE A 50 -11.56 1.77 3.09
C PHE A 50 -11.03 3.20 2.95
N TRP A 51 -11.12 3.91 1.83
CA TRP A 51 -10.92 5.37 1.69
C TRP A 51 -10.67 5.81 0.25
N ASN A 52 -10.57 4.87 -0.71
CA ASN A 52 -10.19 5.15 -2.09
C ASN A 52 -8.83 5.86 -2.21
N VAL A 53 -7.81 5.30 -1.59
CA VAL A 53 -6.45 5.85 -1.58
C VAL A 53 -5.40 4.77 -1.81
N TYR A 54 -4.23 5.18 -2.32
CA TYR A 54 -3.00 4.38 -2.35
C TYR A 54 -2.01 4.99 -1.36
N ILE A 55 -1.83 4.33 -0.23
CA ILE A 55 -0.91 4.77 0.82
C ILE A 55 0.47 4.17 0.56
N HIS A 56 1.51 5.02 0.53
CA HIS A 56 2.90 4.61 0.53
C HIS A 56 3.60 4.97 1.85
N ALA A 57 4.81 4.45 2.06
CA ALA A 57 5.62 4.74 3.24
C ALA A 57 5.89 6.27 3.39
N PHE A 58 5.98 6.74 4.61
CA PHE A 58 5.97 5.98 5.87
C PHE A 58 4.72 6.26 6.69
N GLY A 59 4.34 5.27 7.53
CA GLY A 59 3.18 5.37 8.40
C GLY A 59 3.27 6.47 9.47
N ASP A 60 4.46 6.93 9.82
CA ASP A 60 4.68 8.06 10.74
C ASP A 60 4.46 9.43 10.06
N GLY A 61 4.15 9.45 8.77
CA GLY A 61 3.91 10.65 7.97
C GLY A 61 5.18 11.28 7.39
N SER A 62 6.36 10.72 7.63
CA SER A 62 7.57 11.09 6.89
C SER A 62 7.54 10.53 5.47
N TYR A 63 8.42 11.03 4.62
CA TYR A 63 8.50 10.62 3.23
C TYR A 63 9.79 9.83 2.95
N PRO A 64 9.76 8.90 1.97
CA PRO A 64 10.98 8.39 1.36
C PRO A 64 11.89 9.52 0.89
N GLU A 65 13.20 9.28 0.87
CA GLU A 65 14.14 10.21 0.25
C GLU A 65 14.04 10.15 -1.28
N GLU A 66 14.46 11.21 -1.97
CA GLU A 66 14.56 11.19 -3.43
C GLU A 66 15.69 10.27 -3.90
N PRO A 67 15.54 9.52 -5.01
CA PRO A 67 14.42 9.60 -5.99
C PRO A 67 13.20 8.74 -5.64
N ASP A 68 13.20 8.01 -4.53
CA ASP A 68 12.17 7.03 -4.23
C ASP A 68 10.80 7.66 -4.00
N LEU A 69 10.76 8.85 -3.39
CA LEU A 69 9.50 9.59 -3.22
C LEU A 69 8.85 9.92 -4.57
N THR A 70 9.64 10.41 -5.52
CA THR A 70 9.17 10.66 -6.88
C THR A 70 8.66 9.38 -7.53
N THR A 71 9.41 8.27 -7.40
CA THR A 71 9.02 6.96 -7.93
C THR A 71 7.67 6.47 -7.35
N HIS A 72 7.48 6.56 -6.02
CA HIS A 72 6.21 6.20 -5.39
C HIS A 72 5.05 7.07 -5.92
N ARG A 73 5.26 8.37 -6.04
CA ARG A 73 4.23 9.28 -6.53
C ARG A 73 3.85 9.01 -7.98
N GLU A 74 4.81 8.81 -8.86
CA GLU A 74 4.57 8.54 -10.28
C GLU A 74 3.82 7.22 -10.47
N ILE A 75 4.27 6.14 -9.85
CA ILE A 75 3.60 4.83 -9.92
C ILE A 75 2.18 4.93 -9.32
N GLY A 76 2.04 5.53 -8.15
CA GLY A 76 0.75 5.70 -7.50
C GLY A 76 -0.24 6.51 -8.35
N HIS A 77 0.19 7.62 -8.95
CA HIS A 77 -0.66 8.42 -9.83
C HIS A 77 -1.04 7.67 -11.12
N GLU A 78 -0.13 6.87 -11.69
CA GLU A 78 -0.48 6.04 -12.85
C GLU A 78 -1.49 4.95 -12.47
N MET A 79 -1.35 4.31 -11.31
CA MET A 79 -2.35 3.40 -10.77
C MET A 79 -3.71 4.09 -10.59
N ALA A 80 -3.72 5.32 -10.07
CA ALA A 80 -4.93 6.09 -9.79
C ALA A 80 -5.62 6.70 -11.01
N LYS A 81 -5.02 6.62 -12.19
CA LYS A 81 -5.45 7.33 -13.42
C LYS A 81 -6.90 7.06 -13.82
N HIS A 82 -7.43 5.87 -13.56
CA HIS A 82 -8.78 5.48 -13.98
C HIS A 82 -9.79 5.42 -12.84
N ASN A 83 -9.37 5.28 -11.60
CA ASN A 83 -10.25 5.24 -10.45
C ASN A 83 -10.23 6.50 -9.59
N GLY A 84 -9.24 7.39 -9.84
CA GLY A 84 -9.14 8.68 -9.16
C GLY A 84 -8.79 8.59 -7.68
N PHE A 85 -8.20 7.49 -7.23
CA PHE A 85 -7.76 7.33 -5.84
C PHE A 85 -6.70 8.37 -5.50
N PHE A 86 -6.73 8.86 -4.26
CA PHE A 86 -5.68 9.74 -3.75
C PHE A 86 -4.38 8.95 -3.54
N VAL A 87 -3.22 9.61 -3.69
CA VAL A 87 -1.90 9.01 -3.49
C VAL A 87 -1.13 9.81 -2.46
N GLY A 88 -0.63 9.17 -1.41
CA GLY A 88 0.12 9.83 -0.35
C GLY A 88 0.47 8.90 0.81
N THR A 89 1.01 9.48 1.88
CA THR A 89 1.17 8.77 3.17
C THR A 89 -0.18 8.64 3.88
N GLY A 90 -0.25 7.81 4.93
CA GLY A 90 -1.45 7.73 5.76
C GLY A 90 -1.84 9.09 6.35
N LEU A 91 -0.88 9.90 6.75
CA LEU A 91 -1.13 11.25 7.26
C LEU A 91 -1.75 12.16 6.18
N ASP A 92 -1.24 12.11 4.93
CA ASP A 92 -1.78 12.91 3.83
C ASP A 92 -3.19 12.48 3.42
N ALA A 93 -3.43 11.16 3.39
CA ALA A 93 -4.64 10.58 2.82
C ALA A 93 -5.80 10.49 3.80
N ILE A 94 -5.53 10.07 5.03
CA ILE A 94 -6.55 9.75 6.04
C ILE A 94 -6.39 10.50 7.37
N GLY A 95 -5.31 11.31 7.49
CA GLY A 95 -5.15 12.29 8.57
C GLY A 95 -4.64 11.74 9.89
N TYR A 96 -4.14 10.50 9.94
CA TYR A 96 -3.49 9.94 11.12
C TYR A 96 -2.22 9.15 10.78
N THR A 97 -1.38 8.93 11.78
CA THR A 97 -0.14 8.17 11.67
C THR A 97 -0.31 6.78 12.27
N VAL A 98 0.46 5.82 11.77
CA VAL A 98 0.52 4.45 12.28
C VAL A 98 1.97 4.05 12.56
N ASN A 99 2.17 2.97 13.31
CA ASN A 99 3.48 2.35 13.44
C ASN A 99 3.36 0.82 13.31
N GLY A 100 4.45 0.18 12.87
CA GLY A 100 4.45 -1.26 12.62
C GLY A 100 3.69 -1.68 11.38
N ASP A 101 3.48 -0.75 10.45
CA ASP A 101 2.80 -0.99 9.18
C ASP A 101 3.63 -1.91 8.28
N ALA A 102 2.93 -2.76 7.53
CA ALA A 102 3.54 -3.68 6.58
C ALA A 102 4.24 -2.94 5.43
N VAL A 103 3.67 -1.81 4.95
CA VAL A 103 4.27 -1.01 3.89
C VAL A 103 5.60 -0.39 4.31
N ASP A 104 5.73 0.03 5.57
CA ASP A 104 6.98 0.56 6.12
C ASP A 104 8.08 -0.50 6.14
N TRP A 105 7.73 -1.74 6.52
CA TRP A 105 8.69 -2.82 6.55
C TRP A 105 9.08 -3.30 5.15
N THR A 106 8.12 -3.46 4.25
CA THR A 106 8.39 -3.92 2.88
C THR A 106 9.21 -2.91 2.10
N TYR A 107 8.96 -1.62 2.26
CA TYR A 107 9.79 -0.60 1.63
C TYR A 107 11.08 -0.33 2.43
N GLY A 108 10.97 0.03 3.70
CA GLY A 108 12.10 0.54 4.48
C GLY A 108 13.18 -0.50 4.80
N GLU A 109 12.80 -1.78 4.96
CA GLU A 109 13.71 -2.86 5.32
C GLU A 109 14.03 -3.81 4.14
N GLN A 110 13.08 -3.99 3.22
CA GLN A 110 13.25 -4.91 2.08
C GLN A 110 13.53 -4.19 0.76
N GLY A 111 13.38 -2.87 0.70
CA GLY A 111 13.60 -2.06 -0.50
C GLY A 111 12.58 -2.32 -1.61
N LEU A 112 11.39 -2.83 -1.27
CA LEU A 112 10.34 -3.13 -2.24
C LEU A 112 9.41 -1.94 -2.40
N ILE A 113 9.13 -1.51 -3.63
CA ILE A 113 8.06 -0.55 -3.87
C ILE A 113 6.75 -1.15 -3.38
N SER A 114 6.08 -0.48 -2.46
CA SER A 114 4.86 -1.02 -1.85
C SER A 114 3.81 0.04 -1.55
N TYR A 115 2.54 -0.40 -1.60
CA TYR A 115 1.39 0.43 -1.26
C TYR A 115 0.37 -0.34 -0.45
N VAL A 116 -0.44 0.40 0.30
CA VAL A 116 -1.72 -0.07 0.85
C VAL A 116 -2.84 0.52 0.00
N PRO A 117 -3.46 -0.26 -0.91
CA PRO A 117 -4.70 0.16 -1.55
C PRO A 117 -5.84 0.06 -0.52
N GLU A 118 -6.40 1.19 -0.13
CA GLU A 118 -7.60 1.29 0.71
C GLU A 118 -8.84 1.32 -0.19
N VAL A 119 -9.39 0.14 -0.47
CA VAL A 119 -10.45 -0.04 -1.47
C VAL A 119 -11.82 0.24 -0.87
N GLY A 120 -12.64 1.01 -1.57
CA GLY A 120 -13.97 1.42 -1.15
C GLY A 120 -14.03 2.81 -0.56
N SER A 121 -15.16 3.48 -0.78
CA SER A 121 -15.41 4.84 -0.31
C SER A 121 -15.81 4.88 1.16
N TYR A 122 -15.78 6.08 1.75
CA TYR A 122 -16.29 6.31 3.10
C TYR A 122 -17.74 5.84 3.31
N SER A 123 -18.59 5.98 2.29
CA SER A 123 -19.99 5.56 2.37
C SER A 123 -20.18 4.05 2.34
N GLN A 124 -19.22 3.30 1.78
CA GLN A 124 -19.22 1.84 1.72
C GLN A 124 -18.65 1.21 3.01
N GLY A 125 -17.71 1.91 3.66
CA GLY A 125 -17.09 1.43 4.89
C GLY A 125 -16.33 0.11 4.70
N PHE A 126 -16.19 -0.65 5.78
CA PHE A 126 -15.49 -1.95 5.78
C PHE A 126 -16.30 -3.09 5.11
N TRP A 127 -17.60 -2.93 4.94
CA TRP A 127 -18.50 -3.99 4.49
C TRP A 127 -19.40 -3.45 3.38
N PRO A 128 -18.89 -3.28 2.15
CA PRO A 128 -19.71 -2.90 1.00
C PRO A 128 -20.75 -3.98 0.71
N SER A 129 -21.84 -3.60 0.06
CA SER A 129 -22.88 -4.56 -0.37
C SER A 129 -22.34 -5.48 -1.49
N GLU A 130 -22.92 -6.68 -1.64
CA GLU A 130 -22.50 -7.66 -2.65
C GLU A 130 -22.49 -7.09 -4.08
N ASP A 131 -23.47 -6.26 -4.41
CA ASP A 131 -23.62 -5.61 -5.72
C ASP A 131 -22.54 -4.53 -5.98
N GLU A 132 -21.84 -4.04 -4.95
CA GLU A 132 -20.74 -3.10 -5.11
C GLU A 132 -19.38 -3.80 -5.30
N VAL A 133 -19.24 -5.05 -4.85
CA VAL A 133 -17.97 -5.79 -4.85
C VAL A 133 -17.39 -5.93 -6.27
N GLU A 134 -18.24 -6.24 -7.27
CA GLU A 134 -17.80 -6.39 -8.65
C GLU A 134 -17.16 -5.10 -9.17
N GLN A 135 -17.78 -3.94 -8.93
CA GLN A 135 -17.22 -2.66 -9.37
C GLN A 135 -15.92 -2.34 -8.64
N LEU A 136 -15.83 -2.61 -7.34
CA LEU A 136 -14.56 -2.43 -6.59
C LEU A 136 -13.42 -3.29 -7.17
N CYS A 137 -13.71 -4.51 -7.61
CA CYS A 137 -12.72 -5.36 -8.28
C CYS A 137 -12.32 -4.80 -9.66
N ILE A 138 -13.29 -4.31 -10.44
CA ILE A 138 -13.05 -3.68 -11.74
C ILE A 138 -12.16 -2.45 -11.58
N ASP A 139 -12.43 -1.61 -10.58
CA ASP A 139 -11.66 -0.39 -10.30
C ASP A 139 -10.20 -0.69 -9.93
N GLN A 140 -9.89 -1.90 -9.45
CA GLN A 140 -8.52 -2.34 -9.12
C GLN A 140 -7.82 -3.08 -10.27
N PHE A 141 -8.51 -3.35 -11.38
CA PHE A 141 -7.89 -4.09 -12.49
C PHE A 141 -6.74 -3.32 -13.14
N HIS A 142 -6.96 -2.05 -13.49
CA HIS A 142 -5.91 -1.20 -14.06
C HIS A 142 -4.74 -0.98 -13.09
N PRO A 143 -4.95 -0.58 -11.82
CA PRO A 143 -3.87 -0.48 -10.84
C PRO A 143 -3.00 -1.73 -10.72
N ASN A 144 -3.62 -2.90 -10.60
CA ASN A 144 -2.90 -4.17 -10.51
C ASN A 144 -2.06 -4.46 -11.76
N LYS A 145 -2.61 -4.16 -12.95
CA LYS A 145 -1.91 -4.32 -14.22
C LYS A 145 -0.67 -3.42 -14.28
N ILE A 146 -0.81 -2.12 -13.98
CA ILE A 146 0.30 -1.16 -13.93
C ILE A 146 1.37 -1.64 -12.95
N PHE A 147 0.97 -2.00 -11.74
CA PHE A 147 1.90 -2.42 -10.71
C PHE A 147 2.65 -3.70 -11.07
N SER A 148 2.00 -4.63 -11.78
CA SER A 148 2.63 -5.84 -12.31
C SER A 148 3.66 -5.53 -13.40
N PHE A 149 3.40 -4.53 -14.27
CA PHE A 149 4.37 -4.11 -15.29
C PHE A 149 5.62 -3.49 -14.66
N VAL A 150 5.44 -2.66 -13.63
CA VAL A 150 6.56 -2.05 -12.89
C VAL A 150 7.50 -3.12 -12.31
N ALA A 151 6.97 -4.24 -11.82
CA ALA A 151 7.76 -5.36 -11.30
C ALA A 151 8.65 -6.05 -12.36
N GLY A 152 8.22 -6.05 -13.61
CA GLY A 152 8.92 -6.74 -14.72
C GLY A 152 9.94 -5.88 -15.46
N SER A 153 10.05 -4.61 -15.15
CA SER A 153 10.92 -3.68 -15.84
C SER A 153 12.05 -3.19 -14.93
N ASP A 154 13.29 -3.16 -15.46
CA ASP A 154 14.38 -2.40 -14.84
C ASP A 154 14.15 -0.87 -14.98
N ILE A 155 12.89 -0.44 -14.85
CA ILE A 155 12.45 0.91 -15.09
C ILE A 155 12.84 1.77 -13.89
N VAL A 156 13.85 2.59 -14.10
CA VAL A 156 13.88 3.95 -13.58
C VAL A 156 12.67 4.65 -14.21
N VAL A 157 11.65 4.95 -13.43
CA VAL A 157 10.46 5.63 -13.92
C VAL A 157 10.86 7.06 -14.30
N HIS A 158 11.28 7.22 -15.55
CA HIS A 158 11.21 8.51 -16.21
C HIS A 158 9.85 8.54 -16.91
N SER A 159 8.98 9.48 -16.55
CA SER A 159 7.70 9.83 -17.17
C SER A 159 7.48 9.20 -18.56
N TYR A 160 7.14 7.91 -18.62
CA TYR A 160 6.71 7.31 -19.86
C TYR A 160 5.19 7.40 -19.91
N GLU A 161 4.69 8.14 -20.89
CA GLU A 161 3.36 7.87 -21.41
C GLU A 161 3.36 6.39 -21.84
N ILE A 162 2.76 5.51 -21.03
CA ILE A 162 2.42 4.16 -21.48
C ILE A 162 1.43 4.39 -22.61
N SER A 163 1.88 4.22 -23.85
CA SER A 163 1.02 4.40 -25.01
C SER A 163 -0.17 3.46 -24.90
N GLU A 164 -1.36 3.92 -25.23
CA GLU A 164 -2.60 3.15 -25.18
C GLU A 164 -2.52 1.83 -26.00
N GLU A 165 -1.52 1.67 -26.88
CA GLU A 165 -1.27 0.46 -27.67
C GLU A 165 -1.00 -0.78 -26.84
N PHE A 166 -0.55 -0.67 -25.58
CA PHE A 166 -0.35 -1.80 -24.67
C PHE A 166 -1.58 -2.15 -23.82
N LEU A 167 -2.66 -1.40 -23.94
CA LEU A 167 -3.87 -1.55 -23.13
C LEU A 167 -5.02 -2.29 -23.84
N LEU A 168 -4.84 -2.72 -25.07
CA LEU A 168 -5.87 -3.47 -25.83
C LEU A 168 -5.57 -4.98 -25.79
N PRO A 169 -6.64 -5.81 -25.63
CA PRO A 169 -6.53 -7.27 -25.57
C PRO A 169 -6.06 -7.89 -26.88
#